data_13f1c07e83d7a2bf17fb86d6c3e7a8a4
#
_entry.id   13f1c07e83d7a2bf17fb86d6c3e7a8a4
#
_cell.length_a   1.000
_cell.length_b   1.000
_cell.length_c   1.000
_cell.angle_alpha   90.00
_cell.angle_beta   90.00
_cell.angle_gamma   90.00
#
_symmetry.space_group_name_H-M   'P 1'
#
loop_
_entity.id
_entity.type
_entity.pdbx_description
1 polymer ?
#
loop_
_entity_poly.entity_id
_entity_poly.type
_entity_poly.pdbx_seq_one_letter_code
_entity_poly.pdbx_strand_id
1 'polypeptide(L)'
;MIYLDNHATTQVHPEVVEAMLPFLRDHFHNPSSGYRASRVVKKAISTARAQVAQLIGAKEEEIVFTGCGTESNNMVLKSLARIYGRKTSRVITGEIEHSAVLRPCEAMEAVGFELVRCGVDSEGRVEIDEFEVACDGAEHGFASIMWANNETGVIQPIAELCEIAKARGYAFHSDAIQAVGKTPVNVREVPVDFLSISGHKFHAPKGVGALYLRDL
;
A
#
# COMPACT_ATOMS: atom_id res chain seq x y z
N MET A 1 3.34 31.42 6.01
CA MET A 1 2.98 30.70 4.75
C MET A 1 1.84 29.75 5.09
N ILE A 2 0.76 29.75 4.30
CA ILE A 2 -0.31 28.75 4.43
C ILE A 2 0.03 27.63 3.42
N TYR A 3 0.21 26.38 3.90
CA TYR A 3 0.52 25.22 3.08
C TYR A 3 -0.75 24.38 2.87
N LEU A 4 -1.20 24.22 1.63
CA LEU A 4 -2.43 23.53 1.26
C LEU A 4 -2.19 22.29 0.38
N ASP A 5 -0.92 21.94 0.13
CA ASP A 5 -0.53 20.83 -0.76
C ASP A 5 -0.24 19.53 0.03
N ASN A 6 -1.10 19.18 1.00
CA ASN A 6 -0.91 18.00 1.86
C ASN A 6 -1.06 16.67 1.12
N HIS A 7 -1.62 16.66 -0.08
CA HIS A 7 -1.66 15.46 -0.92
C HIS A 7 -0.29 15.14 -1.53
N ALA A 8 0.56 16.15 -1.77
CA ALA A 8 1.92 15.92 -2.25
C ALA A 8 2.86 15.45 -1.12
N THR A 9 2.82 16.10 0.03
CA THR A 9 3.58 15.72 1.25
C THR A 9 3.04 16.51 2.44
N THR A 10 3.31 16.05 3.65
CA THR A 10 2.95 16.76 4.88
C THR A 10 4.19 17.21 5.64
N GLN A 11 4.06 18.27 6.45
CA GLN A 11 5.08 18.63 7.42
C GLN A 11 5.21 17.51 8.46
N VAL A 12 6.43 17.17 8.83
CA VAL A 12 6.67 16.22 9.93
C VAL A 12 6.13 16.79 11.23
N HIS A 13 5.34 16.00 11.97
CA HIS A 13 4.80 16.45 13.25
C HIS A 13 5.94 16.73 14.25
N PRO A 14 5.90 17.82 15.04
CA PRO A 14 6.97 18.14 15.98
C PRO A 14 7.32 17.00 16.94
N GLU A 15 6.32 16.31 17.49
CA GLU A 15 6.55 15.16 18.38
C GLU A 15 7.25 13.99 17.67
N VAL A 16 7.02 13.81 16.36
CA VAL A 16 7.72 12.80 15.56
C VAL A 16 9.19 13.17 15.42
N VAL A 17 9.51 14.46 15.20
CA VAL A 17 10.89 14.94 15.15
C VAL A 17 11.60 14.66 16.47
N GLU A 18 10.99 15.03 17.60
CA GLU A 18 11.57 14.80 18.93
C GLU A 18 11.77 13.30 19.22
N ALA A 19 10.81 12.44 18.82
CA ALA A 19 10.92 11.00 18.99
C ALA A 19 12.06 10.38 18.15
N MET A 20 12.41 10.99 17.02
CA MET A 20 13.48 10.52 16.13
C MET A 20 14.88 10.92 16.62
N LEU A 21 15.03 12.09 17.24
CA LEU A 21 16.34 12.65 17.60
C LEU A 21 17.23 11.71 18.41
N PRO A 22 16.74 10.96 19.42
CA PRO A 22 17.57 10.01 20.16
C PRO A 22 18.17 8.90 19.27
N PHE A 23 17.44 8.45 18.23
CA PHE A 23 17.92 7.42 17.31
C PHE A 23 18.92 7.96 16.26
N LEU A 24 18.94 9.24 16.03
CA LEU A 24 19.93 9.90 15.17
C LEU A 24 21.23 10.24 15.91
N ARG A 25 21.20 10.39 17.26
CA ARG A 25 22.32 10.84 18.08
C ARG A 25 22.91 9.71 18.94
N ASP A 26 22.06 9.03 19.71
CA ASP A 26 22.48 8.16 20.82
C ASP A 26 22.24 6.68 20.55
N HIS A 27 21.11 6.35 19.92
CA HIS A 27 20.66 4.97 19.66
C HIS A 27 20.88 4.52 18.22
N PHE A 28 22.07 4.76 17.68
CA PHE A 28 22.44 4.45 16.28
C PHE A 28 22.81 2.98 16.03
N HIS A 29 22.70 2.13 17.03
CA HIS A 29 23.16 0.73 16.99
C HIS A 29 22.33 -0.13 16.04
N ASN A 30 22.99 -1.13 15.41
CA ASN A 30 22.29 -2.09 14.58
C ASN A 30 21.32 -2.96 15.41
N PRO A 31 20.03 -2.99 15.10
CA PRO A 31 19.02 -3.76 15.86
C PRO A 31 19.26 -5.28 15.85
N SER A 32 20.01 -5.79 14.87
CA SER A 32 20.34 -7.22 14.76
C SER A 32 21.54 -7.66 15.61
N SER A 33 22.27 -6.70 16.19
CA SER A 33 23.43 -7.02 17.05
C SER A 33 23.03 -7.57 18.41
N GLY A 34 23.86 -8.45 19.00
CA GLY A 34 23.54 -9.16 20.25
C GLY A 34 23.77 -8.36 21.54
N TYR A 35 24.42 -7.17 21.50
CA TYR A 35 24.76 -6.40 22.69
C TYR A 35 23.59 -5.52 23.19
N ARG A 36 23.73 -5.09 24.48
CA ARG A 36 22.65 -4.40 25.23
C ARG A 36 22.09 -3.15 24.53
N ALA A 37 22.95 -2.32 23.95
CA ALA A 37 22.52 -1.06 23.32
C ALA A 37 21.62 -1.29 22.11
N SER A 38 21.80 -2.36 21.34
CA SER A 38 20.95 -2.75 20.20
C SER A 38 19.52 -3.10 20.60
N ARG A 39 19.28 -3.53 21.86
CA ARG A 39 17.95 -3.90 22.35
C ARG A 39 17.00 -2.70 22.37
N VAL A 40 17.51 -1.50 22.62
CA VAL A 40 16.72 -0.26 22.61
C VAL A 40 16.18 -0.02 21.22
N VAL A 41 17.03 -0.12 20.19
CA VAL A 41 16.65 0.08 18.80
C VAL A 41 15.66 -1.02 18.33
N LYS A 42 15.96 -2.28 18.67
CA LYS A 42 15.07 -3.42 18.34
C LYS A 42 13.68 -3.23 18.95
N LYS A 43 13.60 -2.81 20.22
CA LYS A 43 12.33 -2.53 20.89
C LYS A 43 11.57 -1.38 20.22
N ALA A 44 12.26 -0.31 19.83
CA ALA A 44 11.63 0.82 19.14
C ALA A 44 11.01 0.41 17.80
N ILE A 45 11.73 -0.41 17.01
CA ILE A 45 11.21 -0.94 15.74
C ILE A 45 9.98 -1.83 15.98
N SER A 46 10.01 -2.71 16.99
CA SER A 46 8.86 -3.55 17.34
C SER A 46 7.65 -2.70 17.77
N THR A 47 7.88 -1.69 18.62
CA THR A 47 6.81 -0.77 19.02
C THR A 47 6.22 -0.02 17.83
N ALA A 48 7.05 0.51 16.94
CA ALA A 48 6.59 1.19 15.73
C ALA A 48 5.76 0.24 14.82
N ARG A 49 6.18 -1.01 14.70
CA ARG A 49 5.47 -2.05 13.94
C ARG A 49 4.09 -2.33 14.52
N ALA A 50 4.00 -2.49 15.84
CA ALA A 50 2.73 -2.65 16.55
C ALA A 50 1.79 -1.45 16.34
N GLN A 51 2.32 -0.22 16.38
CA GLN A 51 1.54 0.99 16.15
C GLN A 51 1.00 1.08 14.72
N VAL A 52 1.81 0.75 13.71
CA VAL A 52 1.35 0.70 12.31
C VAL A 52 0.30 -0.40 12.14
N ALA A 53 0.52 -1.58 12.71
CA ALA A 53 -0.45 -2.66 12.68
C ALA A 53 -1.79 -2.25 13.31
N GLN A 54 -1.75 -1.65 14.49
CA GLN A 54 -2.95 -1.14 15.19
C GLN A 54 -3.70 -0.10 14.36
N LEU A 55 -3.00 0.79 13.66
CA LEU A 55 -3.59 1.85 12.84
C LEU A 55 -4.51 1.31 11.74
N ILE A 56 -4.21 0.13 11.20
CA ILE A 56 -4.96 -0.48 10.09
C ILE A 56 -5.67 -1.79 10.48
N GLY A 57 -5.71 -2.14 11.77
CA GLY A 57 -6.34 -3.37 12.27
C GLY A 57 -5.58 -4.67 11.93
N ALA A 58 -4.29 -4.59 11.61
CA ALA A 58 -3.43 -5.73 11.30
C ALA A 58 -2.77 -6.34 12.53
N LYS A 59 -2.04 -7.47 12.34
CA LYS A 59 -1.08 -8.02 13.29
C LYS A 59 0.32 -7.46 13.01
N GLU A 60 1.20 -7.47 14.03
CA GLU A 60 2.56 -6.94 13.88
C GLU A 60 3.38 -7.69 12.81
N GLU A 61 3.25 -9.01 12.74
CA GLU A 61 3.93 -9.87 11.78
C GLU A 61 3.51 -9.59 10.33
N GLU A 62 2.34 -9.01 10.10
CA GLU A 62 1.82 -8.65 8.77
C GLU A 62 2.38 -7.32 8.24
N ILE A 63 3.23 -6.62 9.01
CA ILE A 63 3.80 -5.32 8.63
C ILE A 63 5.27 -5.45 8.24
N VAL A 64 5.59 -5.01 7.04
CA VAL A 64 6.96 -4.86 6.53
C VAL A 64 7.27 -3.39 6.32
N PHE A 65 8.31 -2.86 6.96
CA PHE A 65 8.76 -1.49 6.72
C PHE A 65 9.48 -1.38 5.37
N THR A 66 9.20 -0.31 4.65
CA THR A 66 9.78 0.06 3.36
C THR A 66 10.31 1.50 3.41
N GLY A 67 11.04 1.91 2.38
CA GLY A 67 11.54 3.29 2.28
C GLY A 67 10.49 4.29 1.79
N CYS A 68 9.41 3.85 1.14
CA CYS A 68 8.32 4.71 0.66
C CYS A 68 7.15 3.88 0.10
N GLY A 69 6.03 4.53 -0.19
CA GLY A 69 4.88 3.88 -0.82
C GLY A 69 5.17 3.33 -2.21
N THR A 70 6.01 4.01 -3.00
CA THR A 70 6.44 3.50 -4.32
C THR A 70 7.17 2.17 -4.20
N GLU A 71 8.02 2.01 -3.19
CA GLU A 71 8.70 0.73 -2.92
C GLU A 71 7.68 -0.34 -2.53
N SER A 72 6.72 -0.02 -1.65
CA SER A 72 5.65 -0.94 -1.25
C SER A 72 4.86 -1.42 -2.47
N ASN A 73 4.36 -0.51 -3.31
CA ASN A 73 3.61 -0.85 -4.53
C ASN A 73 4.45 -1.74 -5.47
N ASN A 74 5.70 -1.36 -5.75
CA ASN A 74 6.57 -2.14 -6.63
C ASN A 74 6.93 -3.51 -6.04
N MET A 75 7.09 -3.61 -4.72
CA MET A 75 7.38 -4.89 -4.05
C MET A 75 6.23 -5.87 -4.25
N VAL A 76 4.98 -5.43 -4.04
CA VAL A 76 3.79 -6.27 -4.25
C VAL A 76 3.66 -6.65 -5.72
N LEU A 77 3.54 -5.67 -6.61
CA LEU A 77 3.22 -5.90 -8.02
C LEU A 77 4.27 -6.79 -8.70
N LYS A 78 5.55 -6.51 -8.48
CA LYS A 78 6.65 -7.33 -9.05
C LYS A 78 6.71 -8.73 -8.44
N SER A 79 6.36 -8.88 -7.15
CA SER A 79 6.30 -10.20 -6.51
C SER A 79 5.14 -11.03 -7.06
N LEU A 80 3.95 -10.45 -7.19
CA LEU A 80 2.78 -11.11 -7.77
C LEU A 80 3.04 -11.51 -9.22
N ALA A 81 3.64 -10.63 -10.03
CA ALA A 81 4.04 -10.95 -11.39
C ALA A 81 5.00 -12.15 -11.47
N ARG A 82 5.86 -12.29 -10.47
CA ARG A 82 6.81 -13.41 -10.37
C ARG A 82 6.13 -14.72 -9.94
N ILE A 83 5.15 -14.64 -9.04
CA ILE A 83 4.39 -15.78 -8.51
C ILE A 83 3.45 -16.34 -9.57
N TYR A 84 2.63 -15.48 -10.19
CA TYR A 84 1.63 -15.90 -11.17
C TYR A 84 2.22 -16.25 -12.54
N GLY A 85 3.37 -15.69 -12.90
CA GLY A 85 3.97 -15.90 -14.22
C GLY A 85 3.24 -15.13 -15.34
N ARG A 86 3.67 -15.35 -16.60
CA ARG A 86 3.22 -14.54 -17.75
C ARG A 86 2.06 -15.13 -18.53
N LYS A 87 1.89 -16.44 -18.50
CA LYS A 87 0.86 -17.13 -19.29
C LYS A 87 -0.44 -17.19 -18.49
N THR A 88 -1.54 -16.72 -19.09
CA THR A 88 -2.89 -16.73 -18.52
C THR A 88 -3.12 -15.84 -17.29
N SER A 89 -2.13 -15.05 -16.89
CA SER A 89 -2.29 -14.16 -15.73
C SER A 89 -2.76 -12.78 -16.15
N ARG A 90 -3.83 -12.32 -15.51
CA ARG A 90 -4.40 -11.00 -15.72
C ARG A 90 -4.02 -10.06 -14.59
N VAL A 91 -3.72 -8.82 -14.94
CA VAL A 91 -3.50 -7.70 -14.02
C VAL A 91 -4.63 -6.71 -14.21
N ILE A 92 -5.38 -6.42 -13.17
CA ILE A 92 -6.48 -5.46 -13.19
C ILE A 92 -6.09 -4.23 -12.38
N THR A 93 -6.30 -3.03 -12.92
CA THR A 93 -5.98 -1.78 -12.23
C THR A 93 -6.97 -0.68 -12.63
N GLY A 94 -7.11 0.37 -11.82
CA GLY A 94 -7.86 1.57 -12.19
C GLY A 94 -7.07 2.44 -13.18
N GLU A 95 -7.75 3.13 -14.07
CA GLU A 95 -7.10 4.05 -15.01
C GLU A 95 -6.51 5.30 -14.32
N ILE A 96 -7.01 5.66 -13.13
CA ILE A 96 -6.61 6.84 -12.35
C ILE A 96 -5.58 6.54 -11.25
N GLU A 97 -4.93 5.39 -11.30
CA GLU A 97 -3.90 5.00 -10.33
C GLU A 97 -2.68 5.93 -10.35
N HIS A 98 -1.96 5.95 -9.23
CA HIS A 98 -0.66 6.62 -9.19
C HIS A 98 0.35 5.91 -10.10
N SER A 99 1.31 6.68 -10.66
CA SER A 99 2.36 6.14 -11.55
C SER A 99 3.19 5.00 -10.93
N ALA A 100 3.27 4.92 -9.60
CA ALA A 100 3.91 3.81 -8.87
C ALA A 100 3.18 2.47 -9.01
N VAL A 101 1.91 2.48 -9.47
CA VAL A 101 1.11 1.31 -9.85
C VAL A 101 1.05 1.17 -11.36
N LEU A 102 0.71 2.22 -12.11
CA LEU A 102 0.55 2.15 -13.56
C LEU A 102 1.82 1.68 -14.27
N ARG A 103 2.99 2.25 -13.92
CA ARG A 103 4.24 1.89 -14.59
C ARG A 103 4.67 0.43 -14.41
N PRO A 104 4.60 -0.17 -13.21
CA PRO A 104 4.78 -1.61 -13.07
C PRO A 104 3.78 -2.45 -13.87
N CYS A 105 2.49 -2.05 -13.90
CA CYS A 105 1.47 -2.76 -14.69
C CYS A 105 1.77 -2.70 -16.20
N GLU A 106 2.14 -1.53 -16.73
CA GLU A 106 2.59 -1.35 -18.12
C GLU A 106 3.83 -2.23 -18.45
N ALA A 107 4.77 -2.30 -17.50
CA ALA A 107 5.95 -3.16 -17.68
C ALA A 107 5.60 -4.65 -17.69
N MET A 108 4.55 -5.07 -16.97
CA MET A 108 4.04 -6.44 -17.02
C MET A 108 3.35 -6.72 -18.36
N GLU A 109 2.53 -5.80 -18.84
CA GLU A 109 1.88 -5.88 -20.17
C GLU A 109 2.94 -6.07 -21.27
N ALA A 110 4.02 -5.29 -21.24
CA ALA A 110 5.11 -5.38 -22.19
C ALA A 110 5.84 -6.75 -22.22
N VAL A 111 5.69 -7.56 -21.16
CA VAL A 111 6.29 -8.89 -21.07
C VAL A 111 5.26 -10.03 -21.16
N GLY A 112 3.99 -9.73 -21.51
CA GLY A 112 2.97 -10.69 -21.87
C GLY A 112 1.90 -11.01 -20.82
N PHE A 113 1.75 -10.18 -19.79
CA PHE A 113 0.56 -10.20 -18.95
C PHE A 113 -0.62 -9.54 -19.68
N GLU A 114 -1.83 -10.01 -19.43
CA GLU A 114 -3.04 -9.31 -19.84
C GLU A 114 -3.33 -8.17 -18.85
N LEU A 115 -3.18 -6.93 -19.29
CA LEU A 115 -3.48 -5.75 -18.45
C LEU A 115 -4.86 -5.20 -18.79
N VAL A 116 -5.76 -5.17 -17.81
CA VAL A 116 -7.07 -4.53 -17.88
C VAL A 116 -7.06 -3.28 -17.00
N ARG A 117 -7.40 -2.14 -17.61
CA ARG A 117 -7.57 -0.86 -16.92
C ARG A 117 -9.06 -0.57 -16.84
N CYS A 118 -9.63 -0.61 -15.64
CA CYS A 118 -11.02 -0.26 -15.41
C CYS A 118 -11.18 1.26 -15.42
N GLY A 119 -12.20 1.71 -16.15
CA GLY A 119 -12.60 3.11 -16.18
C GLY A 119 -13.19 3.58 -14.86
N VAL A 120 -13.54 4.86 -14.82
CA VAL A 120 -14.20 5.49 -13.68
C VAL A 120 -15.48 6.19 -14.10
N ASP A 121 -16.44 6.27 -13.18
CA ASP A 121 -17.67 7.02 -13.35
C ASP A 121 -17.42 8.55 -13.36
N SER A 122 -18.49 9.33 -13.50
CA SER A 122 -18.41 10.81 -13.50
C SER A 122 -17.97 11.41 -12.16
N GLU A 123 -17.97 10.62 -11.08
CA GLU A 123 -17.48 11.01 -9.75
C GLU A 123 -16.03 10.56 -9.53
N GLY A 124 -15.45 9.80 -10.45
CA GLY A 124 -14.09 9.27 -10.39
C GLY A 124 -13.97 7.97 -9.60
N ARG A 125 -15.06 7.20 -9.43
CA ARG A 125 -15.04 5.87 -8.84
C ARG A 125 -14.89 4.80 -9.91
N VAL A 126 -14.11 3.77 -9.62
CA VAL A 126 -13.98 2.60 -10.50
C VAL A 126 -15.37 2.01 -10.76
N GLU A 127 -15.69 1.81 -12.06
CA GLU A 127 -16.94 1.20 -12.50
C GLU A 127 -16.97 -0.27 -12.06
N ILE A 128 -17.90 -0.59 -11.14
CA ILE A 128 -17.98 -1.93 -10.52
C ILE A 128 -18.30 -3.02 -11.54
N ASP A 129 -19.25 -2.76 -12.44
CA ASP A 129 -19.64 -3.71 -13.46
C ASP A 129 -18.48 -4.02 -14.44
N GLU A 130 -17.70 -3.01 -14.81
CA GLU A 130 -16.51 -3.16 -15.64
C GLU A 130 -15.42 -3.97 -14.92
N PHE A 131 -15.20 -3.68 -13.63
CA PHE A 131 -14.26 -4.43 -12.79
C PHE A 131 -14.69 -5.89 -12.63
N GLU A 132 -15.98 -6.15 -12.45
CA GLU A 132 -16.53 -7.50 -12.34
C GLU A 132 -16.28 -8.30 -13.62
N VAL A 133 -16.58 -7.71 -14.79
CA VAL A 133 -16.28 -8.31 -16.10
C VAL A 133 -14.78 -8.53 -16.29
N ALA A 134 -13.95 -7.59 -15.81
CA ALA A 134 -12.49 -7.74 -15.87
C ALA A 134 -11.97 -8.91 -15.03
N CYS A 135 -12.67 -9.30 -13.98
CA CYS A 135 -12.32 -10.46 -13.16
C CYS A 135 -12.75 -11.81 -13.79
N ASP A 136 -13.61 -11.81 -14.83
CA ASP A 136 -14.10 -13.02 -15.47
C ASP A 136 -13.14 -13.52 -16.58
N GLY A 137 -13.10 -14.83 -16.78
CA GLY A 137 -12.46 -15.47 -17.96
C GLY A 137 -10.93 -15.64 -17.89
N ALA A 138 -10.25 -15.26 -16.83
CA ALA A 138 -8.85 -15.63 -16.60
C ALA A 138 -8.73 -16.69 -15.49
N GLU A 139 -7.77 -17.60 -15.62
CA GLU A 139 -7.58 -18.66 -14.61
C GLU A 139 -7.12 -18.11 -13.26
N HIS A 140 -6.32 -17.05 -13.28
CA HIS A 140 -5.79 -16.40 -12.08
C HIS A 140 -5.21 -15.02 -12.41
N GLY A 141 -5.01 -14.21 -11.40
CA GLY A 141 -4.46 -12.87 -11.54
C GLY A 141 -4.44 -12.10 -10.24
N PHE A 142 -4.24 -10.83 -10.35
CA PHE A 142 -4.33 -9.93 -9.23
C PHE A 142 -4.91 -8.57 -9.66
N ALA A 143 -5.53 -7.91 -8.71
CA ALA A 143 -6.04 -6.55 -8.87
C ALA A 143 -5.28 -5.58 -7.97
N SER A 144 -5.09 -4.35 -8.45
CA SER A 144 -4.49 -3.26 -7.69
C SER A 144 -5.31 -2.01 -7.89
N ILE A 145 -6.06 -1.62 -6.87
CA ILE A 145 -6.93 -0.42 -6.88
C ILE A 145 -6.56 0.47 -5.71
N MET A 146 -6.33 1.76 -5.97
CA MET A 146 -6.04 2.74 -4.94
C MET A 146 -7.23 2.91 -3.99
N TRP A 147 -6.98 3.12 -2.70
CA TRP A 147 -8.04 3.33 -1.72
C TRP A 147 -8.67 4.73 -1.83
N ALA A 148 -7.83 5.73 -2.06
CA ALA A 148 -8.26 7.10 -2.29
C ALA A 148 -7.34 7.76 -3.33
N ASN A 149 -7.94 8.50 -4.26
CA ASN A 149 -7.18 9.17 -5.31
C ASN A 149 -6.42 10.38 -4.77
N ASN A 150 -5.18 10.55 -5.18
CA ASN A 150 -4.29 11.62 -4.73
C ASN A 150 -4.62 13.01 -5.32
N GLU A 151 -5.29 13.07 -6.46
CA GLU A 151 -5.64 14.33 -7.12
C GLU A 151 -7.06 14.79 -6.78
N THR A 152 -8.03 13.88 -6.87
CA THR A 152 -9.44 14.19 -6.68
C THR A 152 -9.92 14.01 -5.25
N GLY A 153 -9.24 13.16 -4.45
CA GLY A 153 -9.66 12.80 -3.10
C GLY A 153 -10.80 11.76 -3.05
N VAL A 154 -11.24 11.25 -4.19
CA VAL A 154 -12.32 10.26 -4.27
C VAL A 154 -11.88 8.96 -3.59
N ILE A 155 -12.74 8.45 -2.70
CA ILE A 155 -12.56 7.15 -2.03
C ILE A 155 -13.22 6.08 -2.91
N GLN A 156 -12.45 5.05 -3.25
CA GLN A 156 -12.90 3.95 -4.09
C GLN A 156 -13.73 2.93 -3.28
N PRO A 157 -14.63 2.18 -3.91
CA PRO A 157 -15.47 1.16 -3.26
C PRO A 157 -14.66 -0.13 -3.00
N ILE A 158 -13.53 -0.01 -2.24
CA ILE A 158 -12.53 -1.06 -2.07
C ILE A 158 -13.10 -2.35 -1.48
N ALA A 159 -14.07 -2.24 -0.55
CA ALA A 159 -14.68 -3.43 0.05
C ALA A 159 -15.35 -4.31 -1.01
N GLU A 160 -16.19 -3.70 -1.84
CA GLU A 160 -16.94 -4.37 -2.90
C GLU A 160 -16.01 -4.92 -3.99
N LEU A 161 -15.07 -4.11 -4.46
CA LEU A 161 -14.08 -4.54 -5.46
C LEU A 161 -13.21 -5.70 -4.94
N CYS A 162 -12.82 -5.66 -3.67
CA CYS A 162 -12.06 -6.73 -3.03
C CYS A 162 -12.88 -8.04 -2.95
N GLU A 163 -14.15 -7.97 -2.58
CA GLU A 163 -15.06 -9.12 -2.53
C GLU A 163 -15.23 -9.75 -3.92
N ILE A 164 -15.46 -8.94 -4.94
CA ILE A 164 -15.57 -9.38 -6.34
C ILE A 164 -14.30 -10.11 -6.80
N ALA A 165 -13.13 -9.50 -6.58
CA ALA A 165 -11.84 -10.07 -6.96
C ALA A 165 -11.58 -11.41 -6.25
N LYS A 166 -11.80 -11.46 -4.94
CA LYS A 166 -11.57 -12.67 -4.13
C LYS A 166 -12.52 -13.80 -4.46
N ALA A 167 -13.79 -13.50 -4.77
CA ALA A 167 -14.75 -14.50 -5.21
C ALA A 167 -14.32 -15.21 -6.52
N ARG A 168 -13.45 -14.56 -7.31
CA ARG A 168 -12.89 -15.08 -8.57
C ARG A 168 -11.43 -15.56 -8.45
N GLY A 169 -10.91 -15.65 -7.22
CA GLY A 169 -9.56 -16.16 -6.95
C GLY A 169 -8.42 -15.17 -7.23
N TYR A 170 -8.72 -13.89 -7.39
CA TYR A 170 -7.70 -12.86 -7.56
C TYR A 170 -7.12 -12.42 -6.21
N ALA A 171 -5.81 -12.22 -6.15
CA ALA A 171 -5.19 -11.49 -5.06
C ALA A 171 -5.51 -9.99 -5.20
N PHE A 172 -5.74 -9.30 -4.08
CA PHE A 172 -6.13 -7.90 -4.09
C PHE A 172 -5.14 -7.02 -3.32
N HIS A 173 -4.53 -6.08 -4.03
CA HIS A 173 -3.69 -5.02 -3.49
C HIS A 173 -4.42 -3.68 -3.50
N SER A 174 -4.22 -2.87 -2.46
CA SER A 174 -4.67 -1.48 -2.46
C SER A 174 -3.52 -0.52 -2.14
N ASP A 175 -3.34 0.48 -3.00
CA ASP A 175 -2.53 1.66 -2.68
C ASP A 175 -3.34 2.55 -1.72
N ALA A 176 -3.06 2.45 -0.42
CA ALA A 176 -3.74 3.23 0.61
C ALA A 176 -2.92 4.45 1.08
N ILE A 177 -1.95 4.89 0.29
CA ILE A 177 -1.03 5.98 0.62
C ILE A 177 -1.78 7.29 0.93
N GLN A 178 -2.88 7.55 0.24
CA GLN A 178 -3.71 8.74 0.50
C GLN A 178 -4.82 8.51 1.52
N ALA A 179 -5.10 7.28 1.92
CA ALA A 179 -6.18 6.94 2.85
C ALA A 179 -5.71 6.82 4.29
N VAL A 180 -4.62 6.07 4.56
CA VAL A 180 -4.13 5.81 5.91
C VAL A 180 -3.79 7.12 6.63
N GLY A 181 -4.31 7.26 7.86
CA GLY A 181 -4.15 8.46 8.68
C GLY A 181 -5.09 9.63 8.33
N LYS A 182 -5.94 9.49 7.29
CA LYS A 182 -6.91 10.53 6.85
C LYS A 182 -8.36 10.04 6.87
N THR A 183 -8.57 8.74 6.61
CA THR A 183 -9.86 8.07 6.66
C THR A 183 -9.69 6.71 7.35
N PRO A 184 -10.74 6.12 7.93
CA PRO A 184 -10.66 4.78 8.49
C PRO A 184 -10.21 3.75 7.45
N VAL A 185 -9.18 2.99 7.78
CA VAL A 185 -8.69 1.86 7.00
C VAL A 185 -8.56 0.67 7.94
N ASN A 186 -9.31 -0.40 7.70
CA ASN A 186 -9.28 -1.59 8.54
C ASN A 186 -9.24 -2.85 7.67
N VAL A 187 -8.10 -3.55 7.68
CA VAL A 187 -7.88 -4.75 6.86
C VAL A 187 -8.63 -5.98 7.36
N ARG A 188 -9.27 -5.91 8.53
CA ARG A 188 -10.18 -6.96 9.02
C ARG A 188 -11.59 -6.81 8.45
N GLU A 189 -12.00 -5.56 8.22
CA GLU A 189 -13.31 -5.24 7.62
C GLU A 189 -13.25 -5.32 6.11
N VAL A 190 -12.15 -4.84 5.51
CA VAL A 190 -11.89 -4.93 4.07
C VAL A 190 -10.73 -5.89 3.85
N PRO A 191 -11.00 -7.13 3.39
CA PRO A 191 -10.02 -8.21 3.42
C PRO A 191 -9.01 -8.17 2.25
N VAL A 192 -8.38 -7.00 2.04
CA VAL A 192 -7.28 -6.87 1.07
C VAL A 192 -6.13 -7.81 1.44
N ASP A 193 -5.40 -8.34 0.46
CA ASP A 193 -4.24 -9.20 0.70
C ASP A 193 -2.97 -8.38 0.93
N PHE A 194 -2.91 -7.20 0.29
CA PHE A 194 -1.76 -6.28 0.39
C PHE A 194 -2.25 -4.84 0.50
N LEU A 195 -1.54 -4.02 1.30
CA LEU A 195 -1.86 -2.61 1.44
C LEU A 195 -0.59 -1.78 1.57
N SER A 196 -0.43 -0.78 0.69
CA SER A 196 0.73 0.11 0.67
C SER A 196 0.49 1.39 1.46
N ILE A 197 1.49 1.78 2.26
CA ILE A 197 1.44 2.95 3.16
C ILE A 197 2.69 3.81 2.95
N SER A 198 2.55 5.14 3.05
CA SER A 198 3.68 6.08 2.98
C SER A 198 3.60 7.13 4.09
N GLY A 199 4.60 7.14 4.97
CA GLY A 199 4.58 7.95 6.18
C GLY A 199 4.48 9.45 5.94
N HIS A 200 5.13 9.99 4.90
CA HIS A 200 5.13 11.42 4.62
C HIS A 200 3.78 11.99 4.16
N LYS A 201 2.78 11.17 3.98
CA LYS A 201 1.40 11.59 3.66
C LYS A 201 0.55 11.85 4.91
N PHE A 202 1.03 11.44 6.09
CA PHE A 202 0.38 11.64 7.39
C PHE A 202 1.39 11.98 8.50
N HIS A 203 2.21 13.00 8.24
CA HIS A 203 3.09 13.67 9.19
C HIS A 203 4.32 12.91 9.70
N ALA A 204 4.68 11.79 9.05
CA ALA A 204 5.98 11.15 9.26
C ALA A 204 7.04 11.71 8.28
N PRO A 205 8.34 11.41 8.48
CA PRO A 205 9.37 11.87 7.55
C PRO A 205 9.28 11.15 6.20
N LYS A 206 9.88 11.76 5.18
CA LYS A 206 10.21 11.08 3.92
C LYS A 206 11.23 9.97 4.19
N GLY A 207 11.20 8.91 3.41
CA GLY A 207 12.14 7.78 3.56
C GLY A 207 11.59 6.65 4.46
N VAL A 208 10.29 6.66 4.79
CA VAL A 208 9.61 5.58 5.49
C VAL A 208 8.25 5.30 4.89
N GLY A 209 7.98 4.02 4.68
CA GLY A 209 6.70 3.46 4.30
C GLY A 209 6.47 2.13 5.01
N ALA A 210 5.33 1.54 4.76
CA ALA A 210 5.02 0.20 5.22
C ALA A 210 4.19 -0.55 4.18
N LEU A 211 4.34 -1.85 4.18
CA LEU A 211 3.54 -2.78 3.40
C LEU A 211 2.87 -3.74 4.37
N TYR A 212 1.56 -3.86 4.27
CA TYR A 212 0.78 -4.92 4.90
C TYR A 212 0.71 -6.12 3.96
N LEU A 213 0.88 -7.30 4.52
CA LEU A 213 0.81 -8.60 3.86
C LEU A 213 -0.07 -9.50 4.72
N ARG A 214 -1.22 -9.94 4.19
CA ARG A 214 -2.13 -10.83 4.91
C ARG A 214 -1.47 -12.19 5.14
N ASP A 215 -1.57 -12.69 6.37
CA ASP A 215 -1.18 -14.04 6.77
C ASP A 215 0.27 -14.42 6.39
N LEU A 216 1.22 -13.54 6.74
CA LEU A 216 2.64 -13.88 6.74
C LEU A 216 2.98 -14.93 7.81
#